data_5bb1fb9de2d4871a806f4f9c22077536
#
_entry.id   5bb1fb9de2d4871a806f4f9c22077536
#
_cell.length_a   1.000
_cell.length_b   1.000
_cell.length_c   1.000
_cell.angle_alpha   90.00
_cell.angle_beta   90.00
_cell.angle_gamma   90.00
#
_symmetry.space_group_name_H-M   'P 1'
#
loop_
_entity.id
_entity.type
_entity.pdbx_description
1 polymer ?
#
loop_
_entity_poly.entity_id
_entity_poly.type
_entity_poly.pdbx_seq_one_letter_code
_entity_poly.pdbx_strand_id
1 'polypeptide(L)'
;MLSRRAVTEAATLLGAALVLSACGDGEGSANSADLVRVPANLCVLLSGADISEAIGRTFPAPQRTQTGLGEQDCNSVPTSGNTMSFKLFWGNCVDGKPPNMDCLNSVSNAFATNKQQTISAVQPISGLGDQAFCLPAPFASVEVLKRWIYLTVVADDCAQAQKLAGTLLAQLT
;
A
#
# COMPACT_ATOMS: atom_id res chain seq x y z
N MET A 1 -43.00 -52.09 -10.78
CA MET A 1 -42.67 -52.22 -12.20
C MET A 1 -41.21 -51.93 -12.39
N LEU A 2 -40.47 -52.96 -12.74
CA LEU A 2 -39.02 -52.89 -13.00
C LEU A 2 -38.77 -52.26 -14.37
N SER A 3 -37.71 -51.44 -14.51
CA SER A 3 -36.95 -51.34 -15.75
C SER A 3 -35.49 -51.08 -15.46
N ARG A 4 -34.70 -52.11 -15.69
CA ARG A 4 -33.24 -52.09 -15.81
C ARG A 4 -32.85 -51.62 -17.21
N ARG A 5 -31.81 -50.81 -17.37
CA ARG A 5 -30.88 -50.79 -18.53
C ARG A 5 -29.61 -50.14 -18.02
N ALA A 6 -28.59 -50.83 -17.90
CA ALA A 6 -27.61 -51.42 -18.83
C ALA A 6 -26.40 -50.48 -18.97
N VAL A 7 -25.34 -50.98 -18.46
CA VAL A 7 -23.92 -50.70 -18.52
C VAL A 7 -23.44 -50.42 -19.92
N THR A 8 -22.53 -49.41 -20.06
CA THR A 8 -21.51 -49.46 -21.13
C THR A 8 -20.20 -48.87 -20.57
N GLU A 9 -19.29 -49.77 -20.31
CA GLU A 9 -17.87 -49.49 -20.06
C GLU A 9 -17.25 -49.00 -21.39
N ALA A 10 -16.48 -47.97 -21.34
CA ALA A 10 -15.52 -47.63 -22.39
C ALA A 10 -14.19 -47.28 -21.73
N ALA A 11 -13.32 -48.26 -21.73
CA ALA A 11 -11.90 -48.11 -21.40
C ALA A 11 -11.20 -47.36 -22.52
N THR A 12 -10.48 -46.30 -22.24
CA THR A 12 -9.55 -45.68 -23.18
C THR A 12 -8.24 -45.34 -22.46
N LEU A 13 -7.30 -46.15 -22.69
CA LEU A 13 -5.84 -46.09 -22.86
C LEU A 13 -5.07 -44.84 -22.41
N LEU A 14 -4.03 -45.21 -21.65
CA LEU A 14 -2.82 -44.46 -21.27
C LEU A 14 -2.25 -43.58 -22.36
N GLY A 15 -2.01 -42.34 -22.00
CA GLY A 15 -1.05 -41.46 -22.64
C GLY A 15 -0.17 -40.84 -21.57
N ALA A 16 0.94 -41.47 -21.21
CA ALA A 16 1.96 -40.90 -20.34
C ALA A 16 2.74 -39.86 -21.14
N ALA A 17 2.36 -38.61 -21.01
CA ALA A 17 3.15 -37.47 -21.44
C ALA A 17 4.16 -37.12 -20.33
N LEU A 18 5.40 -37.53 -20.50
CA LEU A 18 6.56 -37.04 -19.75
C LEU A 18 6.75 -35.56 -20.09
N VAL A 19 6.21 -34.67 -19.25
CA VAL A 19 6.58 -33.27 -19.28
C VAL A 19 7.93 -33.14 -18.56
N LEU A 20 9.01 -33.07 -19.35
CA LEU A 20 10.29 -32.59 -18.87
C LEU A 20 10.10 -31.14 -18.40
N SER A 21 9.94 -30.96 -17.10
CA SER A 21 10.06 -29.65 -16.48
C SER A 21 11.51 -29.20 -16.61
N ALA A 22 11.81 -28.42 -17.64
CA ALA A 22 12.99 -27.61 -17.66
C ALA A 22 12.90 -26.65 -16.49
N CYS A 23 13.70 -26.85 -15.44
CA CYS A 23 14.05 -25.84 -14.48
C CYS A 23 14.81 -24.75 -15.25
N GLY A 24 14.08 -23.82 -15.81
CA GLY A 24 14.62 -22.54 -16.23
C GLY A 24 14.81 -21.73 -14.96
N ASP A 25 16.06 -21.44 -14.62
CA ASP A 25 16.42 -20.35 -13.72
C ASP A 25 15.92 -19.06 -14.37
N GLY A 26 14.63 -18.80 -14.18
CA GLY A 26 14.02 -17.54 -14.50
C GLY A 26 14.41 -16.55 -13.41
N GLU A 27 15.57 -15.90 -13.58
CA GLU A 27 15.75 -14.57 -13.02
C GLU A 27 14.56 -13.74 -13.51
N GLY A 28 13.53 -13.66 -12.67
CA GLY A 28 12.37 -12.84 -12.91
C GLY A 28 12.84 -11.39 -13.02
N SER A 29 13.04 -10.96 -14.26
CA SER A 29 13.25 -9.55 -14.56
C SER A 29 12.04 -8.81 -14.00
N ALA A 30 12.18 -8.23 -12.81
CA ALA A 30 11.18 -7.36 -12.22
C ALA A 30 10.92 -6.27 -13.26
N ASN A 31 9.73 -6.30 -13.86
CA ASN A 31 9.34 -5.29 -14.82
C ASN A 31 9.52 -3.92 -14.16
N SER A 32 10.28 -3.04 -14.78
CA SER A 32 10.57 -1.68 -14.31
C SER A 32 9.30 -0.84 -14.08
N ALA A 33 8.17 -1.23 -14.67
CA ALA A 33 6.85 -0.66 -14.46
C ALA A 33 6.30 -0.89 -13.03
N ASP A 34 6.93 -1.77 -12.26
CA ASP A 34 6.46 -2.20 -10.94
C ASP A 34 7.25 -1.57 -9.77
N LEU A 35 8.20 -0.71 -10.05
CA LEU A 35 9.00 -0.07 -9.00
C LEU A 35 8.29 1.18 -8.48
N VAL A 36 7.96 1.18 -7.19
CA VAL A 36 7.55 2.39 -6.50
C VAL A 36 8.74 3.35 -6.47
N ARG A 37 8.52 4.61 -6.84
CA ARG A 37 9.56 5.64 -6.79
C ARG A 37 9.40 6.48 -5.53
N VAL A 38 10.47 6.64 -4.78
CA VAL A 38 10.50 7.59 -3.67
C VAL A 38 10.68 9.00 -4.27
N PRO A 39 9.76 9.94 -4.03
CA PRO A 39 9.88 11.28 -4.57
C PRO A 39 11.00 12.04 -3.85
N ALA A 40 11.71 12.91 -4.56
CA ALA A 40 12.69 13.80 -3.95
C ALA A 40 12.06 14.72 -2.89
N ASN A 41 10.79 15.06 -3.08
CA ASN A 41 9.99 15.82 -2.12
C ASN A 41 8.55 15.28 -2.11
N LEU A 42 8.19 14.55 -1.06
CA LEU A 42 6.85 14.02 -0.87
C LEU A 42 5.78 15.13 -0.80
N CYS A 43 6.14 16.29 -0.21
CA CYS A 43 5.19 17.36 0.08
C CYS A 43 4.66 18.08 -1.17
N VAL A 44 5.26 17.88 -2.33
CA VAL A 44 4.75 18.46 -3.59
C VAL A 44 3.74 17.56 -4.30
N LEU A 45 3.54 16.32 -3.84
CA LEU A 45 2.59 15.38 -4.43
C LEU A 45 1.13 15.73 -4.11
N LEU A 46 0.88 16.49 -3.05
CA LEU A 46 -0.44 17.05 -2.75
C LEU A 46 -0.32 18.57 -2.67
N SER A 47 -1.16 19.27 -3.41
CA SER A 47 -1.31 20.71 -3.24
C SER A 47 -2.25 21.03 -2.07
N GLY A 48 -2.20 22.27 -1.58
CA GLY A 48 -3.22 22.74 -0.62
C GLY A 48 -4.64 22.66 -1.17
N ALA A 49 -4.81 22.78 -2.48
CA ALA A 49 -6.12 22.63 -3.15
C ALA A 49 -6.63 21.18 -3.09
N ASP A 50 -5.77 20.18 -3.36
CA ASP A 50 -6.14 18.76 -3.28
C ASP A 50 -6.59 18.38 -1.87
N ILE A 51 -5.86 18.87 -0.87
CA ILE A 51 -6.18 18.63 0.55
C ILE A 51 -7.51 19.33 0.90
N SER A 52 -7.67 20.59 0.47
CA SER A 52 -8.89 21.36 0.74
C SER A 52 -10.13 20.72 0.12
N GLU A 53 -10.02 20.18 -1.08
CA GLU A 53 -11.10 19.45 -1.76
C GLU A 53 -11.44 18.13 -1.03
N ALA A 54 -10.41 17.42 -0.55
CA ALA A 54 -10.62 16.15 0.15
C ALA A 54 -11.28 16.34 1.52
N ILE A 55 -10.90 17.39 2.25
CA ILE A 55 -11.31 17.62 3.65
C ILE A 55 -12.50 18.58 3.76
N GLY A 56 -12.74 19.43 2.75
CA GLY A 56 -13.87 20.37 2.74
C GLY A 56 -13.60 21.68 3.47
N ARG A 57 -12.32 22.01 3.76
CA ARG A 57 -11.88 23.29 4.32
C ARG A 57 -10.52 23.69 3.76
N THR A 58 -10.17 24.98 3.87
CA THR A 58 -8.94 25.53 3.27
C THR A 58 -7.68 25.04 3.99
N PHE A 59 -6.75 24.52 3.21
CA PHE A 59 -5.41 24.13 3.65
C PHE A 59 -4.34 24.85 2.82
N PRO A 60 -3.22 25.25 3.45
CA PRO A 60 -2.04 25.69 2.73
C PRO A 60 -1.31 24.52 2.07
N ALA A 61 -0.35 24.82 1.20
CA ALA A 61 0.54 23.78 0.67
C ALA A 61 1.29 23.08 1.80
N PRO A 62 1.44 21.73 1.74
CA PRO A 62 2.18 21.00 2.76
C PRO A 62 3.63 21.43 2.85
N GLN A 63 4.15 21.45 4.06
CA GLN A 63 5.53 21.76 4.36
C GLN A 63 6.23 20.52 4.91
N ARG A 64 7.48 20.34 4.51
CA ARG A 64 8.31 19.27 5.06
C ARG A 64 8.63 19.57 6.52
N THR A 65 8.35 18.61 7.40
CA THR A 65 8.59 18.73 8.84
C THR A 65 9.74 17.88 9.31
N GLN A 66 9.93 16.72 8.69
CA GLN A 66 11.02 15.81 9.01
C GLN A 66 11.53 15.11 7.76
N THR A 67 12.83 14.86 7.72
CA THR A 67 13.47 13.98 6.75
C THR A 67 14.49 13.16 7.51
N GLY A 68 14.23 11.86 7.62
CA GLY A 68 15.15 10.88 8.19
C GLY A 68 15.75 10.00 7.09
N LEU A 69 16.62 9.09 7.50
CA LEU A 69 17.05 8.01 6.63
C LEU A 69 15.85 7.09 6.38
N GLY A 70 15.39 7.04 5.13
CA GLY A 70 14.29 6.18 4.74
C GLY A 70 12.88 6.68 5.09
N GLU A 71 12.71 8.00 5.36
CA GLU A 71 11.39 8.59 5.60
C GLU A 71 11.30 10.07 5.22
N GLN A 72 10.10 10.52 4.89
CA GLN A 72 9.74 11.93 4.72
C GLN A 72 8.38 12.21 5.35
N ASP A 73 8.27 13.31 6.11
CA ASP A 73 7.05 13.80 6.73
C ASP A 73 6.64 15.15 6.19
N CYS A 74 5.34 15.32 5.94
CA CYS A 74 4.75 16.55 5.45
C CYS A 74 3.53 16.92 6.28
N ASN A 75 3.42 18.17 6.65
CA ASN A 75 2.26 18.71 7.37
C ASN A 75 1.64 19.87 6.61
N SER A 76 0.33 19.95 6.62
CA SER A 76 -0.44 21.11 6.22
C SER A 76 -1.26 21.60 7.42
N VAL A 77 -0.94 22.80 7.90
CA VAL A 77 -1.54 23.39 9.10
C VAL A 77 -2.53 24.48 8.67
N PRO A 78 -3.85 24.21 8.80
CA PRO A 78 -4.86 25.19 8.44
C PRO A 78 -4.95 26.30 9.51
N THR A 79 -5.62 27.41 9.20
CA THR A 79 -5.86 28.51 10.16
C THR A 79 -6.80 28.10 11.28
N SER A 80 -7.61 27.05 11.08
CA SER A 80 -8.52 26.49 12.08
C SER A 80 -8.72 25.00 11.86
N GLY A 81 -8.98 24.27 12.94
CA GLY A 81 -9.18 22.83 12.92
C GLY A 81 -7.86 22.03 13.02
N ASN A 82 -7.93 20.74 12.69
CA ASN A 82 -6.80 19.83 12.86
C ASN A 82 -5.78 19.94 11.72
N THR A 83 -4.53 19.70 12.05
CA THR A 83 -3.45 19.54 11.09
C THR A 83 -3.66 18.26 10.30
N MET A 84 -3.46 18.32 8.99
CA MET A 84 -3.32 17.16 8.14
C MET A 84 -1.83 16.83 8.00
N SER A 85 -1.49 15.56 8.07
CA SER A 85 -0.12 15.10 7.86
C SER A 85 -0.07 13.83 7.02
N PHE A 86 1.05 13.64 6.33
CA PHE A 86 1.35 12.39 5.66
C PHE A 86 2.84 12.08 5.72
N LYS A 87 3.13 10.80 5.89
CA LYS A 87 4.47 10.26 6.03
C LYS A 87 4.65 9.12 5.03
N LEU A 88 5.79 9.12 4.36
CA LEU A 88 6.26 8.00 3.56
C LEU A 88 7.50 7.42 4.24
N PHE A 89 7.45 6.12 4.53
CA PHE A 89 8.56 5.34 5.07
C PHE A 89 8.96 4.25 4.07
N TRP A 90 10.24 4.19 3.73
CA TRP A 90 10.84 3.15 2.87
C TRP A 90 12.04 2.47 3.52
N GLY A 91 12.38 2.84 4.75
CA GLY A 91 13.47 2.23 5.52
C GLY A 91 14.79 2.22 4.79
N ASN A 92 15.41 1.05 4.70
CA ASN A 92 16.70 0.86 4.03
C ASN A 92 16.57 0.57 2.52
N CYS A 93 15.38 0.70 1.95
CA CYS A 93 15.17 0.52 0.52
C CYS A 93 15.83 1.65 -0.27
N VAL A 94 16.49 1.31 -1.36
CA VAL A 94 17.17 2.28 -2.23
C VAL A 94 16.37 2.47 -3.49
N ASP A 95 16.02 3.72 -3.78
CA ASP A 95 15.28 4.08 -4.99
C ASP A 95 16.00 3.60 -6.26
N GLY A 96 15.24 3.08 -7.21
CA GLY A 96 15.74 2.56 -8.48
C GLY A 96 16.48 1.21 -8.41
N LYS A 97 16.49 0.55 -7.26
CA LYS A 97 17.00 -0.81 -7.10
C LYS A 97 15.91 -1.78 -6.67
N PRO A 98 15.95 -3.04 -7.10
CA PRO A 98 15.06 -4.05 -6.57
C PRO A 98 15.23 -4.14 -5.04
N PRO A 99 14.11 -4.18 -4.28
CA PRO A 99 14.18 -4.27 -2.83
C PRO A 99 14.79 -5.63 -2.42
N ASN A 100 15.74 -5.59 -1.51
CA ASN A 100 16.26 -6.79 -0.86
C ASN A 100 15.37 -7.19 0.33
N MET A 101 15.62 -8.37 0.92
CA MET A 101 14.84 -8.89 2.03
C MET A 101 14.90 -8.00 3.29
N ASP A 102 16.03 -7.34 3.55
CA ASP A 102 16.17 -6.44 4.72
C ASP A 102 15.29 -5.19 4.55
N CYS A 103 15.24 -4.65 3.34
CA CYS A 103 14.36 -3.56 2.97
C CYS A 103 12.89 -3.95 3.18
N LEU A 104 12.45 -5.06 2.56
CA LEU A 104 11.07 -5.54 2.65
C LEU A 104 10.66 -5.82 4.09
N ASN A 105 11.53 -6.47 4.87
CA ASN A 105 11.28 -6.76 6.28
C ASN A 105 11.21 -5.48 7.12
N SER A 106 12.06 -4.48 6.87
CA SER A 106 12.04 -3.20 7.58
C SER A 106 10.68 -2.51 7.43
N VAL A 107 10.18 -2.41 6.21
CA VAL A 107 8.92 -1.72 5.92
C VAL A 107 7.71 -2.52 6.42
N SER A 108 7.66 -3.83 6.17
CA SER A 108 6.54 -4.67 6.60
C SER A 108 6.48 -4.80 8.12
N ASN A 109 7.61 -4.84 8.82
CA ASN A 109 7.66 -4.86 10.27
C ASN A 109 7.18 -3.52 10.86
N ALA A 110 7.55 -2.38 10.28
CA ALA A 110 7.05 -1.08 10.72
C ALA A 110 5.52 -1.00 10.61
N PHE A 111 4.96 -1.43 9.48
CA PHE A 111 3.52 -1.49 9.27
C PHE A 111 2.82 -2.44 10.26
N ALA A 112 3.35 -3.66 10.44
CA ALA A 112 2.78 -4.66 11.34
C ALA A 112 2.86 -4.21 12.81
N THR A 113 3.96 -3.60 13.21
CA THR A 113 4.14 -3.08 14.58
C THR A 113 3.13 -1.98 14.88
N ASN A 114 2.91 -1.04 13.96
CA ASN A 114 1.91 0.00 14.13
C ASN A 114 0.50 -0.58 14.30
N LYS A 115 0.16 -1.57 13.46
CA LYS A 115 -1.12 -2.28 13.57
C LYS A 115 -1.32 -2.98 14.91
N GLN A 116 -0.26 -3.59 15.47
CA GLN A 116 -0.31 -4.33 16.75
C GLN A 116 -0.34 -3.41 17.98
N GLN A 117 0.36 -2.27 17.92
CA GLN A 117 0.44 -1.32 19.03
C GLN A 117 -0.82 -0.47 19.20
N THR A 118 -1.73 -0.53 18.25
CA THR A 118 -2.95 0.25 18.27
C THR A 118 -4.00 -0.40 19.16
N ILE A 119 -4.43 0.33 20.20
CA ILE A 119 -5.48 -0.07 21.13
C ILE A 119 -6.87 0.15 20.50
N SER A 120 -6.97 1.00 19.51
CA SER A 120 -8.23 1.34 18.82
C SER A 120 -8.66 0.24 17.86
N ALA A 121 -9.97 0.15 17.60
CA ALA A 121 -10.50 -0.79 16.61
C ALA A 121 -9.95 -0.49 15.20
N VAL A 122 -9.11 -1.37 14.70
CA VAL A 122 -8.55 -1.30 13.36
C VAL A 122 -9.66 -1.59 12.35
N GLN A 123 -9.88 -0.67 11.41
CA GLN A 123 -10.84 -0.84 10.32
C GLN A 123 -10.09 -1.22 9.03
N PRO A 124 -10.20 -2.45 8.53
CA PRO A 124 -9.52 -2.84 7.30
C PRO A 124 -10.06 -2.07 6.10
N ILE A 125 -9.18 -1.71 5.18
CA ILE A 125 -9.50 -1.04 3.92
C ILE A 125 -9.11 -1.97 2.77
N SER A 126 -10.04 -2.19 1.83
CA SER A 126 -9.81 -2.98 0.63
C SER A 126 -9.50 -2.08 -0.57
N GLY A 127 -8.65 -2.56 -1.50
CA GLY A 127 -8.36 -1.86 -2.76
C GLY A 127 -7.40 -0.67 -2.62
N LEU A 128 -6.74 -0.52 -1.49
CA LEU A 128 -5.75 0.52 -1.24
C LEU A 128 -4.39 -0.11 -0.88
N GLY A 129 -3.42 -0.07 -1.80
CA GLY A 129 -2.14 -0.77 -1.62
C GLY A 129 -2.29 -2.29 -1.57
N ASP A 130 -1.30 -2.95 -0.98
CA ASP A 130 -1.29 -4.40 -0.76
C ASP A 130 -2.04 -4.75 0.53
N GLN A 131 -1.92 -3.90 1.54
CA GLN A 131 -2.66 -3.93 2.80
C GLN A 131 -2.93 -2.49 3.25
N ALA A 132 -4.13 -2.25 3.79
CA ALA A 132 -4.44 -0.96 4.39
C ALA A 132 -5.45 -1.11 5.55
N PHE A 133 -5.37 -0.17 6.48
CA PHE A 133 -6.34 -0.04 7.56
C PHE A 133 -6.49 1.42 8.01
N CYS A 134 -7.60 1.74 8.63
CA CYS A 134 -7.82 3.01 9.30
C CYS A 134 -7.88 2.84 10.82
N LEU A 135 -7.30 3.82 11.51
CA LEU A 135 -7.39 4.06 12.95
C LEU A 135 -8.26 5.30 13.16
N PRO A 136 -9.52 5.14 13.65
CA PRO A 136 -10.47 6.26 13.59
C PRO A 136 -10.33 7.31 14.69
N ALA A 137 -9.56 7.06 15.76
CA ALA A 137 -9.47 7.96 16.91
C ALA A 137 -8.06 8.07 17.49
N PRO A 138 -7.68 9.19 18.09
CA PRO A 138 -8.40 10.48 18.22
C PRO A 138 -8.39 11.32 16.93
N PHE A 139 -7.45 11.06 16.02
CA PHE A 139 -7.39 11.56 14.65
C PHE A 139 -7.40 10.35 13.73
N ALA A 140 -8.13 10.43 12.65
CA ALA A 140 -8.15 9.31 11.73
C ALA A 140 -6.80 9.19 11.00
N SER A 141 -6.21 8.01 11.07
CA SER A 141 -4.98 7.69 10.36
C SER A 141 -5.23 6.51 9.42
N VAL A 142 -4.96 6.69 8.15
CA VAL A 142 -4.94 5.60 7.16
C VAL A 142 -3.51 5.16 6.94
N GLU A 143 -3.30 3.88 7.18
CA GLU A 143 -2.01 3.21 7.08
C GLU A 143 -2.02 2.28 5.87
N VAL A 144 -1.07 2.43 4.97
CA VAL A 144 -1.02 1.68 3.71
C VAL A 144 0.36 1.08 3.51
N LEU A 145 0.40 -0.24 3.35
CA LEU A 145 1.56 -0.96 2.85
C LEU A 145 1.39 -1.17 1.35
N LYS A 146 2.35 -0.72 0.56
CA LYS A 146 2.43 -1.04 -0.86
C LYS A 146 3.85 -1.44 -1.22
N ARG A 147 4.04 -2.74 -1.48
CA ARG A 147 5.36 -3.32 -1.78
C ARG A 147 6.39 -2.99 -0.68
N TRP A 148 7.28 -2.06 -0.96
CA TRP A 148 8.36 -1.67 -0.07
C TRP A 148 8.24 -0.23 0.45
N ILE A 149 7.03 0.33 0.41
CA ILE A 149 6.71 1.60 1.06
C ILE A 149 5.59 1.42 2.07
N TYR A 150 5.67 2.20 3.12
CA TYR A 150 4.63 2.37 4.12
C TYR A 150 4.21 3.82 4.17
N LEU A 151 2.95 4.10 3.81
CA LEU A 151 2.36 5.42 3.77
C LEU A 151 1.38 5.57 4.93
N THR A 152 1.54 6.64 5.71
CA THR A 152 0.60 7.09 6.74
C THR A 152 -0.05 8.39 6.30
N VAL A 153 -1.36 8.50 6.39
CA VAL A 153 -2.09 9.75 6.14
C VAL A 153 -3.06 10.03 7.28
N VAL A 154 -2.92 11.20 7.90
CA VAL A 154 -3.76 11.67 9.01
C VAL A 154 -4.69 12.77 8.53
N ALA A 155 -5.99 12.62 8.80
CA ALA A 155 -7.03 13.60 8.49
C ALA A 155 -8.10 13.63 9.60
N ASP A 156 -9.22 14.33 9.37
CA ASP A 156 -10.28 14.41 10.37
C ASP A 156 -11.06 13.09 10.50
N ASP A 157 -11.20 12.34 9.40
CA ASP A 157 -11.87 11.04 9.37
C ASP A 157 -11.20 10.05 8.38
N CYS A 158 -11.60 8.79 8.48
CA CYS A 158 -11.04 7.70 7.66
C CYS A 158 -11.31 7.88 6.17
N ALA A 159 -12.46 8.43 5.77
CA ALA A 159 -12.81 8.59 4.37
C ALA A 159 -11.93 9.65 3.69
N GLN A 160 -11.70 10.76 4.38
CA GLN A 160 -10.80 11.83 3.93
C GLN A 160 -9.36 11.33 3.84
N ALA A 161 -8.86 10.67 4.89
CA ALA A 161 -7.51 10.10 4.91
C ALA A 161 -7.33 9.06 3.79
N GLN A 162 -8.34 8.22 3.52
CA GLN A 162 -8.31 7.24 2.43
C GLN A 162 -8.29 7.89 1.05
N LYS A 163 -9.08 8.95 0.82
CA LYS A 163 -9.07 9.72 -0.44
C LYS A 163 -7.68 10.29 -0.72
N LEU A 164 -7.06 10.93 0.28
CA LEU A 164 -5.72 11.50 0.17
C LEU A 164 -4.65 10.44 -0.04
N ALA A 165 -4.72 9.32 0.69
CA ALA A 165 -3.80 8.19 0.51
C ALA A 165 -3.89 7.61 -0.91
N GLY A 166 -5.09 7.48 -1.47
CA GLY A 166 -5.30 7.04 -2.85
C GLY A 166 -4.65 7.98 -3.87
N THR A 167 -4.81 9.29 -3.69
CA THR A 167 -4.18 10.31 -4.54
C THR A 167 -2.64 10.23 -4.47
N LEU A 168 -2.07 10.09 -3.27
CA LEU A 168 -0.62 9.94 -3.09
C LEU A 168 -0.10 8.66 -3.75
N LEU A 169 -0.76 7.52 -3.52
CA LEU A 169 -0.34 6.24 -4.10
C LEU A 169 -0.36 6.26 -5.63
N ALA A 170 -1.34 6.92 -6.25
CA ALA A 170 -1.42 7.05 -7.70
C ALA A 170 -0.24 7.83 -8.32
N GLN A 171 0.45 8.67 -7.52
CA GLN A 171 1.62 9.43 -7.95
C GLN A 171 2.95 8.73 -7.60
N LEU A 172 2.92 7.71 -6.75
CA LEU A 172 4.09 6.94 -6.34
C LEU A 172 4.33 5.68 -7.19
N THR A 173 3.41 5.36 -8.10
CA THR A 173 3.41 4.13 -8.92
C THR A 173 3.60 4.37 -10.39
#